data_59ed2b910a0f7032dc887f2071c4545a
#
_entry.id   59ed2b910a0f7032dc887f2071c4545a
#
_cell.length_a   1.000
_cell.length_b   1.000
_cell.length_c   1.000
_cell.angle_alpha   90.00
_cell.angle_beta   90.00
_cell.angle_gamma   90.00
#
_symmetry.space_group_name_H-M   'P 1'
#
loop_
_entity.id
_entity.type
_entity.pdbx_description
1 polymer ?
#
loop_
_entity_poly.entity_id
_entity_poly.type
_entity_poly.pdbx_seq_one_letter_code
_entity_poly.pdbx_strand_id
1 'polypeptide(L)'
;MLKEKPLVSVIIACYNAENYIDICMESLIRQTYQNFEIIICDDASTDKSIEILKKWKKKDKRVIILKNKINMFAAATRNRCFKIARGDYFMIQDIDDVSRLDRIEKLLEVLQKEDKIDFVSSSMLTFKNIPGDSSYIWANRNEYPTKWSFMWNSPFFNPASMFRRKCIEDVKGYRVAPETKRGEDYDMFMRMYSCGYKGKNIFDSLYIFRLDDANIKRRTFSARIGEYKIRKYGFKKLGILLFAIPFLFKPFLAHIFQKIKYINGIK
;
A
#
# COMPACT_ATOMS: atom_id res chain seq x y z
N MET A 1 -0.69 26.17 24.44
CA MET A 1 -1.05 26.16 23.01
C MET A 1 -1.47 24.75 22.64
N LEU A 2 -2.71 24.55 22.22
CA LEU A 2 -3.12 23.25 21.65
C LEU A 2 -2.29 23.04 20.37
N LYS A 3 -1.46 21.99 20.31
CA LYS A 3 -0.75 21.62 19.07
C LYS A 3 -1.81 21.46 17.97
N GLU A 4 -1.66 22.19 16.87
CA GLU A 4 -2.52 21.98 15.71
C GLU A 4 -2.50 20.50 15.32
N LYS A 5 -3.69 19.95 15.06
CA LYS A 5 -3.81 18.57 14.61
C LYS A 5 -3.15 18.45 13.24
N PRO A 6 -2.13 17.59 13.04
CA PRO A 6 -1.41 17.50 11.77
C PRO A 6 -2.35 17.07 10.63
N LEU A 7 -2.10 17.55 9.42
CA LEU A 7 -2.85 17.16 8.25
C LEU A 7 -2.40 15.79 7.74
N VAL A 8 -3.34 14.90 7.44
CA VAL A 8 -3.09 13.59 6.81
C VAL A 8 -3.59 13.61 5.38
N SER A 9 -2.74 13.26 4.41
CA SER A 9 -3.15 13.06 3.03
C SER A 9 -3.38 11.57 2.76
N VAL A 10 -4.62 11.19 2.44
CA VAL A 10 -4.98 9.85 1.99
C VAL A 10 -4.71 9.75 0.49
N ILE A 11 -3.87 8.79 0.08
CA ILE A 11 -3.35 8.65 -1.28
C ILE A 11 -3.99 7.45 -1.96
N ILE A 12 -4.70 7.67 -3.06
CA ILE A 12 -5.49 6.65 -3.74
C ILE A 12 -5.17 6.65 -5.24
N ALA A 13 -4.83 5.48 -5.80
CA ALA A 13 -4.86 5.23 -7.23
C ALA A 13 -6.17 4.51 -7.58
N CYS A 14 -6.87 4.98 -8.60
CA CYS A 14 -8.13 4.42 -9.05
C CYS A 14 -8.03 4.01 -10.52
N TYR A 15 -8.43 2.78 -10.84
CA TYR A 15 -8.55 2.29 -12.21
C TYR A 15 -9.65 1.25 -12.32
N ASN A 16 -10.70 1.54 -13.12
CA ASN A 16 -11.86 0.68 -13.36
C ASN A 16 -12.45 0.10 -12.05
N ALA A 17 -12.86 1.01 -11.16
CA ALA A 17 -13.30 0.68 -9.81
C ALA A 17 -14.74 1.12 -9.50
N GLU A 18 -15.60 1.29 -10.50
CA GLU A 18 -16.97 1.82 -10.35
C GLU A 18 -17.78 1.12 -9.26
N ASN A 19 -17.54 -0.19 -9.04
CA ASN A 19 -18.26 -0.99 -8.05
C ASN A 19 -17.71 -0.86 -6.61
N TYR A 20 -16.56 -0.19 -6.42
CA TYR A 20 -15.85 -0.18 -5.14
C TYR A 20 -15.73 1.22 -4.53
N ILE A 21 -15.79 2.26 -5.36
CA ILE A 21 -15.55 3.65 -4.93
C ILE A 21 -16.45 4.05 -3.78
N ASP A 22 -17.75 3.77 -3.83
CA ASP A 22 -18.71 4.25 -2.84
C ASP A 22 -18.39 3.68 -1.46
N ILE A 23 -18.16 2.37 -1.35
CA ILE A 23 -17.85 1.75 -0.06
C ILE A 23 -16.50 2.20 0.51
N CYS A 24 -15.49 2.36 -0.33
CA CYS A 24 -14.19 2.89 0.07
C CYS A 24 -14.34 4.33 0.61
N MET A 25 -14.99 5.20 -0.15
CA MET A 25 -15.17 6.60 0.20
C MET A 25 -16.01 6.78 1.47
N GLU A 26 -17.08 6.02 1.65
CA GLU A 26 -17.88 6.05 2.87
C GLU A 26 -17.04 5.72 4.11
N SER A 27 -16.15 4.75 4.02
CA SER A 27 -15.25 4.38 5.11
C SER A 27 -14.24 5.48 5.47
N LEU A 28 -13.83 6.27 4.47
CA LEU A 28 -12.87 7.35 4.64
C LEU A 28 -13.52 8.62 5.20
N ILE A 29 -14.64 9.07 4.65
CA ILE A 29 -15.28 10.32 5.13
C ILE A 29 -15.78 10.22 6.57
N ARG A 30 -16.04 9.00 7.06
CA ARG A 30 -16.51 8.71 8.41
C ARG A 30 -15.39 8.50 9.43
N GLN A 31 -14.10 8.70 9.06
CA GLN A 31 -12.99 8.57 10.01
C GLN A 31 -13.18 9.44 11.25
N THR A 32 -12.79 8.94 12.44
CA THR A 32 -12.86 9.70 13.69
C THR A 32 -11.94 10.93 13.67
N TYR A 33 -10.78 10.81 13.05
CA TYR A 33 -9.88 11.95 12.82
C TYR A 33 -10.35 12.76 11.61
N GLN A 34 -10.53 14.07 11.75
CA GLN A 34 -11.19 14.91 10.74
C GLN A 34 -10.23 15.81 9.95
N ASN A 35 -8.97 16.04 10.42
CA ASN A 35 -8.02 16.89 9.70
C ASN A 35 -7.24 16.11 8.64
N PHE A 36 -7.91 15.74 7.56
CA PHE A 36 -7.31 15.01 6.43
C PHE A 36 -7.85 15.50 5.10
N GLU A 37 -7.11 15.21 4.03
CA GLU A 37 -7.53 15.34 2.63
C GLU A 37 -7.47 13.99 1.95
N ILE A 38 -8.29 13.77 0.92
CA ILE A 38 -8.31 12.55 0.10
C ILE A 38 -7.89 12.93 -1.31
N ILE A 39 -6.76 12.40 -1.77
CA ILE A 39 -6.23 12.66 -3.10
C ILE A 39 -6.34 11.38 -3.92
N ILE A 40 -7.23 11.41 -4.91
CA ILE A 40 -7.52 10.28 -5.78
C ILE A 40 -7.04 10.63 -7.19
N CYS A 41 -6.21 9.77 -7.76
CA CYS A 41 -5.82 9.88 -9.16
C CYS A 41 -6.49 8.76 -9.97
N ASP A 42 -7.41 9.14 -10.86
CA ASP A 42 -7.98 8.24 -11.86
C ASP A 42 -6.95 7.93 -12.93
N ASP A 43 -6.61 6.66 -13.10
CA ASP A 43 -5.56 6.17 -13.99
C ASP A 43 -6.11 5.83 -15.39
N ALA A 44 -6.85 6.77 -16.00
CA ALA A 44 -7.52 6.63 -17.29
C ALA A 44 -8.57 5.48 -17.30
N SER A 45 -9.45 5.46 -16.31
CA SER A 45 -10.57 4.51 -16.25
C SER A 45 -11.47 4.64 -17.47
N THR A 46 -12.02 3.50 -17.91
CA THR A 46 -12.94 3.36 -19.05
C THR A 46 -14.38 3.07 -18.63
N ASP A 47 -14.61 2.83 -17.34
CA ASP A 47 -15.89 2.64 -16.69
C ASP A 47 -16.43 3.97 -16.07
N LYS A 48 -17.44 3.89 -15.23
CA LYS A 48 -18.04 5.07 -14.56
C LYS A 48 -17.24 5.59 -13.37
N SER A 49 -16.01 5.13 -13.12
CA SER A 49 -15.21 5.53 -11.96
C SER A 49 -15.08 7.05 -11.85
N ILE A 50 -14.69 7.74 -12.92
CA ILE A 50 -14.49 9.20 -12.88
C ILE A 50 -15.78 10.00 -12.58
N GLU A 51 -16.93 9.48 -13.02
CA GLU A 51 -18.23 10.10 -12.78
C GLU A 51 -18.61 9.99 -11.30
N ILE A 52 -18.40 8.81 -10.70
CA ILE A 52 -18.65 8.55 -9.28
C ILE A 52 -17.71 9.40 -8.42
N LEU A 53 -16.42 9.46 -8.75
CA LEU A 53 -15.46 10.32 -8.05
C LEU A 53 -15.88 11.79 -8.08
N LYS A 54 -16.36 12.31 -9.23
CA LYS A 54 -16.87 13.69 -9.33
C LYS A 54 -18.07 13.95 -8.41
N LYS A 55 -18.95 12.96 -8.20
CA LYS A 55 -20.06 13.08 -7.24
C LYS A 55 -19.51 13.20 -5.80
N TRP A 56 -18.52 12.40 -5.43
CA TRP A 56 -17.86 12.46 -4.13
C TRP A 56 -17.16 13.80 -3.90
N LYS A 57 -16.46 14.34 -4.89
CA LYS A 57 -15.86 15.69 -4.80
C LYS A 57 -16.89 16.80 -4.53
N LYS A 58 -18.11 16.68 -5.08
CA LYS A 58 -19.21 17.62 -4.79
C LYS A 58 -19.78 17.46 -3.38
N LYS A 59 -19.75 16.21 -2.85
CA LYS A 59 -20.29 15.86 -1.53
C LYS A 59 -19.35 16.22 -0.39
N ASP A 60 -18.03 16.13 -0.61
CA ASP A 60 -17.02 16.39 0.42
C ASP A 60 -15.85 17.22 -0.15
N LYS A 61 -15.63 18.41 0.39
CA LYS A 61 -14.59 19.35 -0.04
C LYS A 61 -13.15 18.87 0.21
N ARG A 62 -12.96 17.84 1.05
CA ARG A 62 -11.65 17.21 1.29
C ARG A 62 -11.19 16.35 0.13
N VAL A 63 -12.06 16.03 -0.83
CA VAL A 63 -11.77 15.16 -1.98
C VAL A 63 -11.13 15.95 -3.12
N ILE A 64 -9.93 15.57 -3.51
CA ILE A 64 -9.17 16.14 -4.62
C ILE A 64 -9.00 15.05 -5.68
N ILE A 65 -9.38 15.33 -6.92
CA ILE A 65 -9.34 14.38 -8.03
C ILE A 65 -8.29 14.83 -9.05
N LEU A 66 -7.40 13.90 -9.39
CA LEU A 66 -6.51 13.96 -10.54
C LEU A 66 -6.98 12.95 -11.61
N LYS A 67 -6.59 13.17 -12.85
CA LYS A 67 -6.82 12.22 -13.95
C LYS A 67 -5.56 12.06 -14.80
N ASN A 68 -5.22 10.82 -15.12
CA ASN A 68 -4.20 10.48 -16.11
C ASN A 68 -4.83 10.48 -17.51
N LYS A 69 -4.02 10.79 -18.53
CA LYS A 69 -4.44 10.68 -19.93
C LYS A 69 -4.39 9.24 -20.45
N ILE A 70 -3.49 8.46 -19.89
CA ILE A 70 -3.26 7.03 -20.19
C ILE A 70 -3.05 6.27 -18.89
N ASN A 71 -3.24 4.96 -18.90
CA ASN A 71 -2.95 4.12 -17.73
C ASN A 71 -1.43 4.07 -17.45
N MET A 72 -1.03 4.60 -16.31
CA MET A 72 0.35 4.71 -15.84
C MET A 72 0.71 3.71 -14.74
N PHE A 73 -0.24 2.85 -14.34
CA PHE A 73 -0.16 1.92 -13.21
C PHE A 73 -0.04 2.60 -11.83
N ALA A 74 -0.26 1.82 -10.77
CA ALA A 74 -0.45 2.31 -9.40
C ALA A 74 0.74 3.15 -8.89
N ALA A 75 1.98 2.74 -9.16
CA ALA A 75 3.18 3.45 -8.70
C ALA A 75 3.25 4.90 -9.20
N ALA A 76 3.15 5.09 -10.53
CA ALA A 76 3.20 6.41 -11.13
C ALA A 76 1.98 7.26 -10.73
N THR A 77 0.82 6.62 -10.64
CA THR A 77 -0.45 7.27 -10.28
C THR A 77 -0.43 7.76 -8.84
N ARG A 78 0.04 6.95 -7.87
CA ARG A 78 0.23 7.40 -6.48
C ARG A 78 1.31 8.48 -6.36
N ASN A 79 2.39 8.42 -7.14
CA ASN A 79 3.41 9.47 -7.16
C ASN A 79 2.84 10.83 -7.60
N ARG A 80 1.83 10.87 -8.46
CA ARG A 80 1.13 12.12 -8.79
C ARG A 80 0.34 12.66 -7.61
N CYS A 81 -0.27 11.79 -6.82
CA CYS A 81 -0.96 12.20 -5.60
C CYS A 81 0.04 12.79 -4.59
N PHE A 82 1.19 12.14 -4.35
CA PHE A 82 2.22 12.66 -3.44
C PHE A 82 2.70 14.07 -3.80
N LYS A 83 2.80 14.40 -5.09
CA LYS A 83 3.27 15.71 -5.56
C LYS A 83 2.36 16.88 -5.15
N ILE A 84 1.07 16.66 -4.99
CA ILE A 84 0.09 17.71 -4.64
C ILE A 84 -0.39 17.61 -3.19
N ALA A 85 -0.04 16.53 -2.50
CA ALA A 85 -0.41 16.29 -1.12
C ALA A 85 0.21 17.36 -0.20
N ARG A 86 -0.59 17.87 0.76
CA ARG A 86 -0.19 18.92 1.70
C ARG A 86 0.03 18.42 3.12
N GLY A 87 -0.44 17.19 3.43
CA GLY A 87 -0.39 16.61 4.77
C GLY A 87 1.05 16.35 5.26
N ASP A 88 1.24 16.40 6.56
CA ASP A 88 2.48 16.03 7.26
C ASP A 88 2.72 14.51 7.23
N TYR A 89 1.63 13.76 7.03
CA TYR A 89 1.60 12.31 6.94
C TYR A 89 0.86 11.88 5.67
N PHE A 90 1.32 10.77 5.08
CA PHE A 90 0.68 10.13 3.93
C PHE A 90 0.13 8.77 4.33
N MET A 91 -1.14 8.51 4.12
CA MET A 91 -1.78 7.22 4.32
C MET A 91 -2.16 6.61 2.98
N ILE A 92 -1.75 5.37 2.73
CA ILE A 92 -2.12 4.65 1.50
C ILE A 92 -3.49 4.00 1.68
N GLN A 93 -4.30 4.07 0.63
CA GLN A 93 -5.58 3.37 0.54
C GLN A 93 -5.76 2.82 -0.87
N ASP A 94 -6.16 1.57 -0.98
CA ASP A 94 -6.59 1.00 -2.25
C ASP A 94 -8.10 1.23 -2.43
N ILE A 95 -8.53 1.51 -3.66
CA ILE A 95 -9.90 1.94 -3.95
C ILE A 95 -10.95 0.84 -3.81
N ASP A 96 -10.53 -0.42 -3.80
CA ASP A 96 -11.36 -1.61 -3.65
C ASP A 96 -11.45 -2.12 -2.21
N ASP A 97 -10.77 -1.45 -1.27
CA ASP A 97 -10.67 -1.82 0.14
C ASP A 97 -11.37 -0.82 1.08
N VAL A 98 -11.48 -1.17 2.34
CA VAL A 98 -12.22 -0.41 3.37
C VAL A 98 -11.32 -0.09 4.55
N SER A 99 -11.45 1.10 5.12
CA SER A 99 -10.78 1.53 6.34
C SER A 99 -11.69 1.37 7.56
N ARG A 100 -11.16 0.86 8.68
CA ARG A 100 -11.83 0.97 9.98
C ARG A 100 -11.94 2.44 10.39
N LEU A 101 -12.99 2.81 11.07
CA LEU A 101 -13.34 4.23 11.35
C LEU A 101 -12.28 5.00 12.14
N ASP A 102 -11.50 4.33 12.97
CA ASP A 102 -10.45 4.90 13.80
C ASP A 102 -9.03 4.74 13.22
N ARG A 103 -8.92 4.34 11.94
CA ARG A 103 -7.63 3.99 11.33
C ARG A 103 -6.67 5.17 11.29
N ILE A 104 -7.10 6.34 10.83
CA ILE A 104 -6.24 7.52 10.75
C ILE A 104 -5.74 7.88 12.15
N GLU A 105 -6.63 7.94 13.12
CA GLU A 105 -6.34 8.30 14.50
C GLU A 105 -5.30 7.36 15.13
N LYS A 106 -5.52 6.05 15.02
CA LYS A 106 -4.65 5.02 15.59
C LYS A 106 -3.25 5.01 14.97
N LEU A 107 -3.15 5.09 13.64
CA LEU A 107 -1.84 5.12 12.97
C LEU A 107 -1.07 6.41 13.30
N LEU A 108 -1.78 7.55 13.33
CA LEU A 108 -1.20 8.84 13.68
C LEU A 108 -0.70 8.87 15.13
N GLU A 109 -1.48 8.32 16.07
CA GLU A 109 -1.11 8.22 17.47
C GLU A 109 0.22 7.47 17.67
N VAL A 110 0.44 6.36 16.97
CA VAL A 110 1.70 5.61 17.01
C VAL A 110 2.86 6.48 16.52
N LEU A 111 2.70 7.15 15.38
CA LEU A 111 3.74 8.00 14.82
C LEU A 111 4.04 9.23 15.68
N GLN A 112 3.06 9.76 16.41
CA GLN A 112 3.26 10.89 17.30
C GLN A 112 3.92 10.52 18.64
N LYS A 113 3.68 9.27 19.12
CA LYS A 113 4.26 8.77 20.38
C LYS A 113 5.69 8.26 20.21
N GLU A 114 6.06 7.77 19.03
CA GLU A 114 7.34 7.14 18.79
C GLU A 114 8.15 7.89 17.71
N ASP A 115 8.91 8.89 18.13
CA ASP A 115 9.71 9.74 17.22
C ASP A 115 10.77 8.97 16.42
N LYS A 116 11.16 7.76 16.89
CA LYS A 116 12.13 6.89 16.20
C LYS A 116 11.52 6.07 15.06
N ILE A 117 10.19 6.15 14.89
CA ILE A 117 9.44 5.43 13.86
C ILE A 117 9.00 6.41 12.77
N ASP A 118 9.30 6.08 11.54
CA ASP A 118 9.04 6.92 10.37
C ASP A 118 7.76 6.54 9.63
N PHE A 119 7.35 5.27 9.75
CA PHE A 119 6.09 4.77 9.22
C PHE A 119 5.54 3.61 10.04
N VAL A 120 4.23 3.41 9.96
CA VAL A 120 3.51 2.36 10.68
C VAL A 120 2.61 1.61 9.71
N SER A 121 2.50 0.29 9.88
CA SER A 121 1.59 -0.58 9.14
C SER A 121 0.72 -1.38 10.11
N SER A 122 -0.58 -1.47 9.84
CA SER A 122 -1.50 -2.29 10.63
C SER A 122 -1.64 -3.69 10.06
N SER A 123 -2.17 -4.61 10.86
CA SER A 123 -2.73 -5.87 10.36
C SER A 123 -3.97 -5.61 9.50
N MET A 124 -4.38 -6.61 8.72
CA MET A 124 -5.52 -6.51 7.81
C MET A 124 -6.54 -7.61 8.13
N LEU A 125 -7.81 -7.23 8.08
CA LEU A 125 -8.94 -8.15 8.08
C LEU A 125 -9.34 -8.39 6.63
N THR A 126 -9.64 -9.62 6.24
CA THR A 126 -10.02 -9.92 4.86
C THR A 126 -11.52 -10.10 4.71
N PHE A 127 -12.07 -9.74 3.54
CA PHE A 127 -13.45 -10.01 3.17
C PHE A 127 -13.57 -10.37 1.69
N LYS A 128 -14.65 -11.03 1.28
CA LYS A 128 -14.89 -11.39 -0.12
C LYS A 128 -15.95 -10.51 -0.78
N ASN A 129 -17.15 -10.54 -0.26
CA ASN A 129 -18.31 -9.88 -0.89
C ASN A 129 -18.69 -8.59 -0.16
N ILE A 130 -18.91 -8.67 1.14
CA ILE A 130 -19.40 -7.58 1.98
C ILE A 130 -18.44 -7.41 3.16
N PRO A 131 -18.01 -6.16 3.50
CA PRO A 131 -17.27 -5.93 4.73
C PRO A 131 -18.03 -6.45 5.95
N GLY A 132 -17.40 -7.38 6.69
CA GLY A 132 -18.04 -8.08 7.81
C GLY A 132 -18.22 -9.58 7.58
N ASP A 133 -18.18 -10.07 6.34
CA ASP A 133 -18.09 -11.50 6.02
C ASP A 133 -16.64 -12.04 6.13
N SER A 134 -15.87 -11.45 7.03
CA SER A 134 -14.41 -11.64 7.13
C SER A 134 -14.03 -13.09 7.42
N SER A 135 -13.04 -13.53 6.63
CA SER A 135 -12.60 -14.92 6.66
C SER A 135 -11.43 -15.13 7.62
N TYR A 136 -10.47 -14.21 7.67
CA TYR A 136 -9.29 -14.31 8.52
C TYR A 136 -8.49 -12.99 8.61
N ILE A 137 -7.59 -12.94 9.59
CA ILE A 137 -6.69 -11.81 9.82
C ILE A 137 -5.34 -12.11 9.17
N TRP A 138 -4.87 -11.19 8.32
CA TRP A 138 -3.48 -11.14 7.90
C TRP A 138 -2.70 -10.28 8.89
N ALA A 139 -2.06 -10.93 9.85
CA ALA A 139 -1.28 -10.26 10.86
C ALA A 139 0.19 -10.15 10.45
N ASN A 140 0.77 -9.00 10.74
CA ASN A 140 2.22 -8.85 10.76
C ASN A 140 2.78 -9.62 11.97
N ARG A 141 3.89 -10.35 11.78
CA ARG A 141 4.46 -11.21 12.84
C ARG A 141 5.57 -10.54 13.65
N ASN A 142 6.12 -9.44 13.15
CA ASN A 142 7.23 -8.74 13.76
C ASN A 142 6.85 -7.26 13.94
N GLU A 143 6.83 -6.80 15.18
CA GLU A 143 6.48 -5.42 15.51
C GLU A 143 7.51 -4.43 14.98
N TYR A 144 8.81 -4.74 15.12
CA TYR A 144 9.93 -3.90 14.67
C TYR A 144 10.79 -4.66 13.64
N PRO A 145 10.37 -4.74 12.38
CA PRO A 145 11.14 -5.39 11.34
C PRO A 145 12.51 -4.74 11.17
N THR A 146 13.51 -5.56 10.88
CA THR A 146 14.87 -5.12 10.54
C THR A 146 15.12 -5.29 9.04
N LYS A 147 16.28 -4.81 8.54
CA LYS A 147 16.68 -5.06 7.16
C LYS A 147 16.68 -6.54 6.76
N TRP A 148 16.89 -7.46 7.70
CA TRP A 148 16.89 -8.91 7.49
C TRP A 148 15.49 -9.47 7.23
N SER A 149 14.46 -8.81 7.73
CA SER A 149 13.06 -9.22 7.53
C SER A 149 12.67 -9.21 6.05
N PHE A 150 13.33 -8.38 5.23
CA PHE A 150 13.08 -8.30 3.80
C PHE A 150 13.54 -9.53 3.01
N MET A 151 14.39 -10.40 3.57
CA MET A 151 14.82 -11.60 2.85
C MET A 151 13.66 -12.52 2.45
N TRP A 152 12.64 -12.63 3.29
CA TRP A 152 11.47 -13.47 2.99
C TRP A 152 10.44 -12.80 2.10
N ASN A 153 9.87 -11.68 2.54
CA ASN A 153 8.85 -10.90 1.83
C ASN A 153 8.91 -9.45 2.32
N SER A 154 8.01 -8.61 1.80
CA SER A 154 7.74 -7.33 2.45
C SER A 154 7.25 -7.58 3.87
N PRO A 155 7.89 -7.00 4.90
CA PRO A 155 7.43 -7.14 6.27
C PRO A 155 6.29 -6.17 6.63
N PHE A 156 5.81 -5.38 5.67
CA PHE A 156 4.75 -4.38 5.84
C PHE A 156 3.68 -4.54 4.77
N PHE A 157 2.45 -4.19 5.11
CA PHE A 157 1.34 -4.09 4.18
C PHE A 157 1.19 -2.64 3.69
N ASN A 158 1.56 -2.40 2.44
CA ASN A 158 1.53 -1.06 1.87
C ASN A 158 0.17 -0.35 2.01
N PRO A 159 -0.98 -0.96 1.63
CA PRO A 159 -2.26 -0.29 1.73
C PRO A 159 -2.70 -0.04 3.18
N ALA A 160 -2.14 -0.77 4.15
CA ALA A 160 -2.43 -0.60 5.57
C ALA A 160 -1.46 0.38 6.28
N SER A 161 -0.65 1.13 5.52
CA SER A 161 0.45 1.94 6.08
C SER A 161 0.17 3.44 6.08
N MET A 162 0.77 4.11 7.07
CA MET A 162 0.91 5.57 7.16
C MET A 162 2.39 5.95 7.34
N PHE A 163 2.80 7.02 6.67
CA PHE A 163 4.20 7.47 6.56
C PHE A 163 4.33 8.92 7.00
N ARG A 164 5.43 9.29 7.66
CA ARG A 164 5.85 10.69 7.73
C ARG A 164 6.17 11.17 6.31
N ARG A 165 5.75 12.39 5.93
CA ARG A 165 6.02 12.98 4.60
C ARG A 165 7.47 12.81 4.18
N LYS A 166 8.40 13.16 5.06
CA LYS A 166 9.84 13.15 4.79
C LYS A 166 10.37 11.82 4.25
N CYS A 167 9.91 10.68 4.78
CA CYS A 167 10.42 9.38 4.31
C CYS A 167 9.97 9.04 2.88
N ILE A 168 8.80 9.52 2.44
CA ILE A 168 8.36 9.39 1.04
C ILE A 168 9.12 10.34 0.12
N GLU A 169 9.33 11.58 0.55
CA GLU A 169 10.04 12.59 -0.25
C GLU A 169 11.51 12.22 -0.48
N ASP A 170 12.22 11.80 0.55
CA ASP A 170 13.64 11.43 0.46
C ASP A 170 13.88 10.22 -0.47
N VAL A 171 12.96 9.23 -0.45
CA VAL A 171 13.03 8.11 -1.40
C VAL A 171 12.39 8.40 -2.75
N LYS A 172 11.85 9.63 -2.96
CA LYS A 172 11.17 10.07 -4.19
C LYS A 172 9.96 9.19 -4.57
N GLY A 173 9.20 8.75 -3.54
CA GLY A 173 8.02 7.91 -3.72
C GLY A 173 8.31 6.53 -4.27
N TYR A 174 7.36 5.98 -5.03
CA TYR A 174 7.51 4.69 -5.69
C TYR A 174 8.45 4.78 -6.91
N ARG A 175 9.36 3.82 -7.07
CA ARG A 175 10.17 3.71 -8.27
C ARG A 175 9.32 3.16 -9.43
N VAL A 176 9.28 3.91 -10.52
CA VAL A 176 8.54 3.52 -11.72
C VAL A 176 9.52 2.88 -12.70
N ALA A 177 9.46 1.55 -12.80
CA ALA A 177 10.30 0.75 -13.68
C ALA A 177 9.54 -0.53 -14.12
N PRO A 178 9.91 -1.14 -15.25
CA PRO A 178 9.22 -2.35 -15.73
C PRO A 178 9.17 -3.47 -14.68
N GLU A 179 10.24 -3.65 -13.91
CA GLU A 179 10.33 -4.67 -12.87
C GLU A 179 9.48 -4.36 -11.63
N THR A 180 9.16 -3.08 -11.35
CA THR A 180 8.42 -2.69 -10.13
C THR A 180 6.90 -2.72 -10.29
N LYS A 181 6.36 -3.08 -11.46
CA LYS A 181 4.89 -3.12 -11.69
C LYS A 181 4.10 -3.96 -10.68
N ARG A 182 4.74 -4.90 -9.99
CA ARG A 182 4.13 -5.86 -9.04
C ARG A 182 4.95 -6.00 -7.75
N GLY A 183 5.59 -4.97 -7.30
CA GLY A 183 6.41 -4.97 -6.10
C GLY A 183 7.00 -3.59 -5.85
N GLU A 184 6.30 -2.56 -6.31
CA GLU A 184 6.66 -1.17 -6.11
C GLU A 184 6.76 -0.80 -4.62
N ASP A 185 5.92 -1.42 -3.81
CA ASP A 185 5.88 -1.28 -2.36
C ASP A 185 7.10 -1.93 -1.69
N TYR A 186 7.42 -3.16 -2.08
CA TYR A 186 8.58 -3.87 -1.56
C TYR A 186 9.89 -3.13 -1.88
N ASP A 187 10.02 -2.60 -3.11
CA ASP A 187 11.12 -1.73 -3.52
C ASP A 187 11.18 -0.47 -2.64
N MET A 188 10.04 0.19 -2.43
CA MET A 188 9.96 1.43 -1.66
C MET A 188 10.38 1.22 -0.20
N PHE A 189 9.88 0.21 0.47
CA PHE A 189 10.26 -0.11 1.85
C PHE A 189 11.76 -0.42 1.99
N MET A 190 12.35 -1.18 1.06
CA MET A 190 13.79 -1.45 1.09
C MET A 190 14.63 -0.18 0.88
N ARG A 191 14.17 0.75 0.01
CA ARG A 191 14.83 2.05 -0.16
C ARG A 191 14.71 2.93 1.10
N MET A 192 13.56 2.93 1.77
CA MET A 192 13.40 3.61 3.05
C MET A 192 14.38 3.09 4.09
N TYR A 193 14.48 1.76 4.26
CA TYR A 193 15.45 1.16 5.19
C TYR A 193 16.90 1.44 4.80
N SER A 194 17.22 1.54 3.51
CA SER A 194 18.56 1.90 3.06
C SER A 194 18.93 3.35 3.36
N CYS A 195 17.94 4.22 3.53
CA CYS A 195 18.10 5.60 3.99
C CYS A 195 18.07 5.75 5.52
N GLY A 196 17.96 4.64 6.28
CA GLY A 196 17.94 4.64 7.74
C GLY A 196 16.56 4.75 8.37
N TYR A 197 15.49 4.89 7.59
CA TYR A 197 14.11 4.94 8.08
C TYR A 197 13.68 3.62 8.70
N LYS A 198 12.80 3.69 9.71
CA LYS A 198 12.32 2.54 10.48
C LYS A 198 10.80 2.49 10.46
N GLY A 199 10.26 1.31 10.23
CA GLY A 199 8.85 1.02 10.30
C GLY A 199 8.48 0.21 11.55
N LYS A 200 7.24 0.38 11.99
CA LYS A 200 6.60 -0.41 13.04
C LYS A 200 5.35 -1.09 12.48
N ASN A 201 5.11 -2.32 12.89
CA ASN A 201 3.84 -2.98 12.69
C ASN A 201 3.01 -2.95 13.96
N ILE A 202 1.73 -2.65 13.84
CA ILE A 202 0.75 -2.83 14.91
C ILE A 202 -0.18 -4.00 14.59
N PHE A 203 -0.63 -4.69 15.63
CA PHE A 203 -1.42 -5.90 15.48
C PHE A 203 -2.92 -5.63 15.33
N ASP A 204 -3.35 -4.38 15.57
CA ASP A 204 -4.70 -3.94 15.27
C ASP A 204 -5.03 -4.12 13.80
N SER A 205 -6.18 -4.73 13.48
CA SER A 205 -6.69 -4.84 12.12
C SER A 205 -7.46 -3.58 11.77
N LEU A 206 -6.75 -2.56 11.25
CA LEU A 206 -7.32 -1.25 10.90
C LEU A 206 -7.71 -1.16 9.43
N TYR A 207 -7.30 -2.11 8.63
CA TYR A 207 -7.53 -2.19 7.20
C TYR A 207 -8.33 -3.44 6.85
N ILE A 208 -9.32 -3.29 5.97
CA ILE A 208 -10.22 -4.37 5.57
C ILE A 208 -10.02 -4.61 4.08
N PHE A 209 -9.26 -5.68 3.79
CA PHE A 209 -8.75 -6.03 2.46
C PHE A 209 -9.73 -6.93 1.70
N ARG A 210 -10.06 -6.56 0.46
CA ARG A 210 -10.89 -7.39 -0.41
C ARG A 210 -10.09 -8.52 -1.03
N LEU A 211 -10.55 -9.76 -0.83
CA LEU A 211 -10.01 -10.94 -1.50
C LEU A 211 -10.60 -11.05 -2.91
N ASP A 212 -9.73 -10.92 -3.92
CA ASP A 212 -10.09 -11.14 -5.31
C ASP A 212 -9.32 -12.36 -5.85
N ASP A 213 -10.05 -13.35 -6.38
CA ASP A 213 -9.48 -14.55 -7.00
C ASP A 213 -8.62 -14.20 -8.23
N ALA A 214 -8.85 -13.05 -8.87
CA ALA A 214 -8.02 -12.54 -9.95
C ALA A 214 -6.57 -12.25 -9.52
N ASN A 215 -6.33 -11.94 -8.25
CA ASN A 215 -4.99 -11.65 -7.72
C ASN A 215 -4.04 -12.86 -7.82
N ILE A 216 -4.57 -14.08 -7.78
CA ILE A 216 -3.77 -15.31 -7.90
C ILE A 216 -3.30 -15.50 -9.34
N LYS A 217 -4.16 -15.25 -10.34
CA LYS A 217 -3.86 -15.41 -11.78
C LYS A 217 -2.81 -14.42 -12.29
N ARG A 218 -2.58 -13.32 -11.59
CA ARG A 218 -1.65 -12.25 -11.99
C ARG A 218 -0.18 -12.55 -11.71
N ARG A 219 0.19 -13.69 -11.10
CA ARG A 219 1.57 -14.08 -10.76
C ARG A 219 2.28 -14.80 -11.92
N THR A 220 2.47 -14.10 -13.04
CA THR A 220 3.14 -14.61 -14.24
C THR A 220 4.64 -14.82 -14.03
N PHE A 221 5.30 -15.59 -14.92
CA PHE A 221 6.76 -15.76 -14.89
C PHE A 221 7.51 -14.44 -15.03
N SER A 222 7.02 -13.54 -15.89
CA SER A 222 7.57 -12.19 -16.02
C SER A 222 7.52 -11.39 -14.70
N ALA A 223 6.44 -11.53 -13.91
CA ALA A 223 6.36 -10.92 -12.58
C ALA A 223 7.42 -11.49 -11.62
N ARG A 224 7.77 -12.79 -11.75
CA ARG A 224 8.84 -13.40 -10.93
C ARG A 224 10.23 -12.89 -11.28
N ILE A 225 10.48 -12.64 -12.57
CA ILE A 225 11.72 -11.97 -13.01
C ILE A 225 11.79 -10.55 -12.45
N GLY A 226 10.68 -9.82 -12.46
CA GLY A 226 10.59 -8.51 -11.84
C GLY A 226 10.91 -8.57 -10.33
N GLU A 227 10.31 -9.49 -9.60
CA GLU A 227 10.56 -9.69 -8.17
C GLU A 227 12.04 -10.04 -7.88
N TYR A 228 12.67 -10.88 -8.69
CA TYR A 228 14.11 -11.17 -8.60
C TYR A 228 14.95 -9.88 -8.73
N LYS A 229 14.65 -9.05 -9.75
CA LYS A 229 15.38 -7.79 -9.98
C LYS A 229 15.20 -6.81 -8.82
N ILE A 230 13.98 -6.69 -8.28
CA ILE A 230 13.67 -5.87 -7.10
C ILE A 230 14.48 -6.34 -5.90
N ARG A 231 14.49 -7.65 -5.61
CA ARG A 231 15.26 -8.25 -4.51
C ARG A 231 16.75 -7.97 -4.66
N LYS A 232 17.32 -8.21 -5.85
CA LYS A 232 18.74 -7.97 -6.12
C LYS A 232 19.12 -6.50 -5.90
N TYR A 233 18.31 -5.58 -6.41
CA TYR A 233 18.51 -4.14 -6.21
C TYR A 233 18.36 -3.75 -4.73
N GLY A 234 17.28 -4.14 -4.08
CA GLY A 234 16.98 -3.79 -2.70
C GLY A 234 17.98 -4.39 -1.71
N PHE A 235 18.36 -5.65 -1.85
CA PHE A 235 19.34 -6.30 -0.97
C PHE A 235 20.73 -5.66 -1.11
N LYS A 236 21.11 -5.22 -2.33
CA LYS A 236 22.33 -4.42 -2.53
C LYS A 236 22.27 -3.11 -1.76
N LYS A 237 21.16 -2.38 -1.86
CA LYS A 237 20.95 -1.11 -1.13
C LYS A 237 20.96 -1.29 0.40
N LEU A 238 20.39 -2.37 0.91
CA LEU A 238 20.38 -2.71 2.33
C LEU A 238 21.73 -3.23 2.86
N GLY A 239 22.71 -3.49 1.99
CA GLY A 239 23.99 -4.09 2.37
C GLY A 239 23.90 -5.54 2.84
N ILE A 240 22.89 -6.30 2.40
CA ILE A 240 22.67 -7.71 2.78
C ILE A 240 22.79 -8.69 1.61
N LEU A 241 23.15 -8.21 0.41
CA LEU A 241 23.07 -9.00 -0.82
C LEU A 241 23.82 -10.34 -0.71
N LEU A 242 25.03 -10.37 -0.16
CA LEU A 242 25.85 -11.59 -0.05
C LEU A 242 25.17 -12.65 0.81
N PHE A 243 24.56 -12.24 1.92
CA PHE A 243 23.84 -13.15 2.83
C PHE A 243 22.50 -13.58 2.29
N ALA A 244 21.90 -12.77 1.41
CA ALA A 244 20.55 -12.96 0.88
C ALA A 244 20.52 -13.64 -0.51
N ILE A 245 21.66 -14.13 -1.04
CA ILE A 245 21.73 -14.79 -2.36
C ILE A 245 20.68 -15.90 -2.52
N PRO A 246 20.50 -16.85 -1.58
CA PRO A 246 19.48 -17.89 -1.73
C PRO A 246 18.06 -17.34 -1.89
N PHE A 247 17.75 -16.23 -1.22
CA PHE A 247 16.45 -15.60 -1.24
C PHE A 247 16.16 -14.84 -2.54
N LEU A 248 17.16 -14.56 -3.37
CA LEU A 248 16.95 -14.01 -4.72
C LEU A 248 16.15 -14.98 -5.59
N PHE A 249 16.33 -16.27 -5.41
CA PHE A 249 15.70 -17.32 -6.23
C PHE A 249 14.33 -17.76 -5.71
N LYS A 250 13.92 -17.29 -4.52
CA LYS A 250 12.61 -17.61 -3.93
C LYS A 250 11.42 -17.37 -4.89
N PRO A 251 11.36 -16.30 -5.72
CA PRO A 251 10.27 -16.11 -6.68
C PRO A 251 10.13 -17.28 -7.66
N PHE A 252 11.23 -17.84 -8.12
CA PHE A 252 11.23 -18.98 -9.08
C PHE A 252 10.78 -20.27 -8.41
N LEU A 253 11.24 -20.55 -7.17
CA LEU A 253 10.75 -21.68 -6.40
C LEU A 253 9.24 -21.58 -6.18
N ALA A 254 8.75 -20.40 -5.80
CA ALA A 254 7.31 -20.18 -5.64
C ALA A 254 6.52 -20.40 -6.95
N HIS A 255 7.11 -20.10 -8.11
CA HIS A 255 6.49 -20.38 -9.40
C HIS A 255 6.40 -21.88 -9.70
N ILE A 256 7.47 -22.63 -9.41
CA ILE A 256 7.51 -24.08 -9.57
C ILE A 256 6.46 -24.74 -8.67
N PHE A 257 6.41 -24.40 -7.38
CA PHE A 257 5.41 -24.92 -6.45
C PHE A 257 3.97 -24.59 -6.88
N GLN A 258 3.73 -23.40 -7.42
CA GLN A 258 2.41 -23.01 -7.94
C GLN A 258 2.00 -23.87 -9.14
N LYS A 259 2.94 -24.19 -10.07
CA LYS A 259 2.67 -25.08 -11.19
C LYS A 259 2.39 -26.53 -10.74
N ILE A 260 3.18 -27.04 -9.79
CA ILE A 260 2.98 -28.38 -9.24
C ILE A 260 1.60 -28.52 -8.57
N LYS A 261 1.19 -27.54 -7.76
CA LYS A 261 -0.17 -27.50 -7.18
C LYS A 261 -1.25 -27.55 -8.24
N TYR A 262 -1.10 -26.76 -9.31
CA TYR A 262 -2.06 -26.71 -10.40
C TYR A 262 -2.17 -28.04 -11.16
N ILE A 263 -1.04 -28.73 -11.42
CA ILE A 263 -1.01 -30.04 -12.09
C ILE A 263 -1.67 -31.10 -11.20
N ASN A 264 -1.45 -31.07 -9.88
CA ASN A 264 -1.97 -32.05 -8.93
C ASN A 264 -3.41 -31.76 -8.46
N GLY A 265 -4.10 -30.75 -9.02
CA GLY A 265 -5.48 -30.41 -8.65
C GLY A 265 -5.66 -29.94 -7.19
N ILE A 266 -4.55 -29.64 -6.49
CA ILE A 266 -4.58 -29.16 -5.10
C ILE A 266 -4.91 -27.66 -5.11
N LYS A 267 -6.16 -27.33 -4.70
CA LYS A 267 -6.60 -25.93 -4.53
C LYS A 267 -5.91 -25.23 -3.35
#